data_cba47c5ed82836c51d4f7b7bc7e62619
#
_entry.id   cba47c5ed82836c51d4f7b7bc7e62619
#
_cell.length_a   1.000
_cell.length_b   1.000
_cell.length_c   1.000
_cell.angle_alpha   90.00
_cell.angle_beta   90.00
_cell.angle_gamma   90.00
#
_symmetry.space_group_name_H-M   'P 1'
#
loop_
_entity.id
_entity.type
_entity.pdbx_description
1 polymer ?
#
loop_
_entity_poly.entity_id
_entity_poly.type
_entity_poly.pdbx_seq_one_letter_code
_entity_poly.pdbx_strand_id
1 'polypeptide(L)'
;MKKNIKSRIRSIALFLLAGAMLSSVIPAQAQSSDAEKVKEAMKVMQVEAAKLGEPKADGSKLFFGTTKINGDYTIVDGLKTRFNCTATFFSKKGTDFVRISTNVLNDGNRAVGTILDPNGPAYAAISKGGAFYGTVDILGKKYEAGYEPVKNAAGEIIGVYYVGFLLE
;
A
#
# COMPACT_ATOMS: atom_id res chain seq x y z
N MET A 1 -14.58 -8.13 99.98
CA MET A 1 -13.36 -7.65 99.33
C MET A 1 -13.47 -7.83 97.79
N LYS A 2 -13.47 -6.74 97.06
CA LYS A 2 -13.80 -6.67 95.63
C LYS A 2 -12.55 -6.97 94.82
N LYS A 3 -12.62 -7.89 93.82
CA LYS A 3 -11.62 -8.01 92.74
C LYS A 3 -12.24 -7.70 91.42
N ASN A 4 -11.76 -6.62 90.84
CA ASN A 4 -12.10 -6.19 89.51
C ASN A 4 -11.36 -7.07 88.48
N ILE A 5 -12.10 -7.66 87.55
CA ILE A 5 -11.55 -8.31 86.33
C ILE A 5 -11.74 -7.38 85.19
N LYS A 6 -10.65 -6.80 84.67
CA LYS A 6 -10.63 -6.00 83.45
C LYS A 6 -10.63 -6.93 82.23
N SER A 7 -11.70 -6.86 81.47
CA SER A 7 -11.85 -7.50 80.18
C SER A 7 -10.90 -6.81 79.16
N ARG A 8 -10.03 -7.57 78.53
CA ARG A 8 -9.21 -7.12 77.38
C ARG A 8 -9.94 -7.47 76.14
N ILE A 9 -10.49 -6.45 75.45
CA ILE A 9 -11.03 -6.56 74.13
C ILE A 9 -9.83 -6.53 73.13
N ARG A 10 -9.60 -7.64 72.45
CA ARG A 10 -8.65 -7.73 71.33
C ARG A 10 -9.31 -7.22 70.10
N SER A 11 -8.90 -6.03 69.58
CA SER A 11 -9.30 -5.53 68.28
C SER A 11 -8.61 -6.35 67.20
N ILE A 12 -9.40 -7.06 66.41
CA ILE A 12 -8.97 -7.71 65.17
C ILE A 12 -9.01 -6.64 64.09
N ALA A 13 -7.83 -6.19 63.65
CA ALA A 13 -7.72 -5.31 62.48
C ALA A 13 -7.91 -6.15 61.23
N LEU A 14 -9.01 -5.89 60.53
CA LEU A 14 -9.33 -6.47 59.23
C LEU A 14 -8.56 -5.70 58.16
N PHE A 15 -7.47 -6.28 57.63
CA PHE A 15 -6.77 -5.76 56.48
C PHE A 15 -7.59 -6.05 55.20
N LEU A 16 -8.30 -5.04 54.67
CA LEU A 16 -8.87 -5.09 53.34
C LEU A 16 -7.74 -4.89 52.32
N LEU A 17 -7.32 -5.98 51.66
CA LEU A 17 -6.43 -5.95 50.52
C LEU A 17 -7.23 -5.48 49.30
N ALA A 18 -7.16 -4.18 49.00
CA ALA A 18 -7.69 -3.64 47.75
C ALA A 18 -6.76 -4.06 46.60
N GLY A 19 -7.11 -5.15 45.92
CA GLY A 19 -6.46 -5.58 44.69
C GLY A 19 -6.78 -4.57 43.57
N ALA A 20 -5.84 -3.69 43.26
CA ALA A 20 -5.90 -2.86 42.06
C ALA A 20 -5.69 -3.75 40.83
N MET A 21 -6.78 -4.11 40.14
CA MET A 21 -6.69 -4.70 38.81
C MET A 21 -6.16 -3.61 37.87
N LEU A 22 -4.89 -3.65 37.53
CA LEU A 22 -4.37 -2.94 36.40
C LEU A 22 -4.94 -3.63 35.15
N SER A 23 -6.01 -3.08 34.59
CA SER A 23 -6.46 -3.39 33.25
C SER A 23 -5.40 -2.84 32.30
N SER A 24 -4.52 -3.72 31.82
CA SER A 24 -3.64 -3.40 30.70
C SER A 24 -4.49 -3.17 29.46
N VAL A 25 -4.77 -1.92 29.16
CA VAL A 25 -5.32 -1.52 27.86
C VAL A 25 -4.20 -1.79 26.86
N ILE A 26 -4.23 -2.96 26.22
CA ILE A 26 -3.43 -3.22 25.03
C ILE A 26 -4.00 -2.27 23.97
N PRO A 27 -3.21 -1.31 23.43
CA PRO A 27 -3.71 -0.50 22.34
C PRO A 27 -4.04 -1.46 21.18
N ALA A 28 -5.31 -1.49 20.78
CA ALA A 28 -5.70 -2.15 19.55
C ALA A 28 -4.85 -1.52 18.45
N GLN A 29 -3.92 -2.28 17.88
CA GLN A 29 -3.18 -1.87 16.69
C GLN A 29 -4.25 -1.64 15.62
N ALA A 30 -4.48 -0.37 15.30
CA ALA A 30 -5.39 0.01 14.23
C ALA A 30 -4.86 -0.64 12.95
N GLN A 31 -5.61 -1.61 12.42
CA GLN A 31 -5.30 -2.26 11.16
C GLN A 31 -5.38 -1.17 10.09
N SER A 32 -4.26 -0.89 9.41
CA SER A 32 -4.22 0.14 8.37
C SER A 32 -5.29 -0.14 7.32
N SER A 33 -6.04 0.88 6.93
CA SER A 33 -7.03 0.75 5.87
C SER A 33 -6.34 0.36 4.55
N ASP A 34 -7.06 -0.28 3.63
CA ASP A 34 -6.48 -0.66 2.33
C ASP A 34 -5.99 0.57 1.56
N ALA A 35 -6.65 1.72 1.72
CA ALA A 35 -6.20 2.99 1.15
C ALA A 35 -4.82 3.45 1.70
N GLU A 36 -4.54 3.23 2.99
CA GLU A 36 -3.22 3.52 3.59
C GLU A 36 -2.16 2.55 3.10
N LYS A 37 -2.49 1.26 3.01
CA LYS A 37 -1.60 0.23 2.43
C LYS A 37 -1.23 0.54 0.98
N VAL A 38 -2.20 1.00 0.16
CA VAL A 38 -1.95 1.43 -1.23
C VAL A 38 -0.94 2.55 -1.27
N LYS A 39 -1.10 3.59 -0.45
CA LYS A 39 -0.16 4.73 -0.41
C LYS A 39 1.24 4.32 0.04
N GLU A 40 1.33 3.45 1.04
CA GLU A 40 2.62 2.93 1.52
C GLU A 40 3.33 2.13 0.43
N ALA A 41 2.63 1.18 -0.20
CA ALA A 41 3.20 0.36 -1.26
C ALA A 41 3.57 1.20 -2.51
N MET A 42 2.77 2.22 -2.85
CA MET A 42 3.09 3.19 -3.91
C MET A 42 4.38 3.93 -3.61
N LYS A 43 4.54 4.46 -2.39
CA LYS A 43 5.77 5.13 -1.97
C LYS A 43 6.99 4.21 -2.07
N VAL A 44 6.86 2.96 -1.65
CA VAL A 44 7.94 1.97 -1.78
C VAL A 44 8.27 1.73 -3.25
N MET A 45 7.27 1.56 -4.11
CA MET A 45 7.47 1.39 -5.56
C MET A 45 8.29 2.52 -6.18
N GLN A 46 7.92 3.76 -5.84
CA GLN A 46 8.61 4.96 -6.32
C GLN A 46 10.06 5.04 -5.81
N VAL A 47 10.28 4.73 -4.53
CA VAL A 47 11.62 4.71 -3.93
C VAL A 47 12.51 3.65 -4.59
N GLU A 48 12.00 2.44 -4.82
CA GLU A 48 12.76 1.38 -5.48
C GLU A 48 13.08 1.74 -6.94
N ALA A 49 12.15 2.36 -7.66
CA ALA A 49 12.39 2.85 -9.01
C ALA A 49 13.42 3.99 -9.03
N ALA A 50 13.34 4.95 -8.11
CA ALA A 50 14.25 6.09 -8.02
C ALA A 50 15.71 5.66 -7.71
N LYS A 51 15.93 4.56 -7.01
CA LYS A 51 17.28 3.99 -6.79
C LYS A 51 17.97 3.58 -8.10
N LEU A 52 17.20 3.28 -9.15
CA LEU A 52 17.73 2.92 -10.46
C LEU A 52 18.14 4.15 -11.28
N GLY A 53 17.70 5.35 -10.90
CA GLY A 53 18.00 6.63 -11.54
C GLY A 53 16.76 7.36 -12.09
N GLU A 54 17.00 8.45 -12.81
CA GLU A 54 15.92 9.30 -13.35
C GLU A 54 15.10 8.57 -14.41
N PRO A 55 13.77 8.78 -14.44
CA PRO A 55 12.90 8.17 -15.43
C PRO A 55 13.05 8.81 -16.82
N LYS A 56 13.12 7.99 -17.84
CA LYS A 56 13.18 8.40 -19.24
C LYS A 56 12.47 7.40 -20.15
N ALA A 57 11.99 7.88 -21.29
CA ALA A 57 11.39 7.04 -22.31
C ALA A 57 12.22 7.06 -23.61
N ASP A 58 12.26 5.89 -24.28
CA ASP A 58 12.76 5.72 -25.64
C ASP A 58 11.67 4.97 -26.43
N GLY A 59 10.89 5.71 -27.18
CA GLY A 59 9.66 5.22 -27.79
C GLY A 59 8.68 4.70 -26.72
N SER A 60 8.30 3.42 -26.82
CA SER A 60 7.44 2.76 -25.82
C SER A 60 8.22 2.06 -24.70
N LYS A 61 9.53 2.25 -24.62
CA LYS A 61 10.36 1.67 -23.56
C LYS A 61 10.51 2.69 -22.43
N LEU A 62 10.28 2.23 -21.20
CA LEU A 62 10.49 3.02 -19.97
C LEU A 62 11.79 2.58 -19.31
N PHE A 63 12.58 3.54 -18.88
CA PHE A 63 13.83 3.33 -18.15
C PHE A 63 13.83 4.14 -16.86
N PHE A 64 14.54 3.62 -15.85
CA PHE A 64 15.04 4.40 -14.74
C PHE A 64 16.58 4.31 -14.77
N GLY A 65 17.24 5.45 -14.96
CA GLY A 65 18.69 5.47 -15.26
C GLY A 65 19.01 4.67 -16.53
N THR A 66 19.77 3.59 -16.39
CA THR A 66 20.11 2.66 -17.48
C THR A 66 19.24 1.39 -17.48
N THR A 67 18.41 1.19 -16.45
CA THR A 67 17.60 -0.02 -16.30
C THR A 67 16.31 0.08 -17.10
N LYS A 68 16.13 -0.84 -18.04
CA LYS A 68 14.88 -0.96 -18.82
C LYS A 68 13.83 -1.69 -17.99
N ILE A 69 12.65 -1.09 -17.81
CA ILE A 69 11.55 -1.64 -17.02
C ILE A 69 10.68 -2.63 -17.82
N ASN A 70 10.61 -2.48 -19.15
CA ASN A 70 9.83 -3.40 -19.97
C ASN A 70 10.33 -4.85 -19.82
N GLY A 71 9.49 -5.69 -19.21
CA GLY A 71 9.80 -7.10 -18.95
C GLY A 71 10.72 -7.36 -17.75
N ASP A 72 11.08 -6.34 -17.00
CA ASP A 72 11.72 -6.49 -15.68
C ASP A 72 10.65 -6.50 -14.59
N TYR A 73 10.54 -7.58 -13.85
CA TYR A 73 9.51 -7.77 -12.81
C TYR A 73 10.04 -7.62 -11.39
N THR A 74 11.32 -7.28 -11.22
CA THR A 74 11.99 -7.26 -9.92
C THR A 74 11.25 -6.40 -8.90
N ILE A 75 10.89 -5.17 -9.25
CA ILE A 75 10.18 -4.25 -8.34
C ILE A 75 8.75 -4.73 -8.07
N VAL A 76 7.99 -5.09 -9.12
CA VAL A 76 6.58 -5.48 -8.96
C VAL A 76 6.43 -6.77 -8.17
N ASP A 77 7.34 -7.75 -8.34
CA ASP A 77 7.33 -8.99 -7.58
C ASP A 77 7.82 -8.79 -6.14
N GLY A 78 8.79 -7.88 -5.93
CA GLY A 78 9.22 -7.46 -4.60
C GLY A 78 8.08 -6.84 -3.79
N LEU A 79 7.26 -6.00 -4.43
CA LEU A 79 6.06 -5.43 -3.81
C LEU A 79 5.01 -6.50 -3.47
N LYS A 80 4.79 -7.48 -4.37
CA LYS A 80 3.91 -8.62 -4.08
C LYS A 80 4.38 -9.40 -2.85
N THR A 81 5.67 -9.68 -2.77
CA THR A 81 6.25 -10.41 -1.64
C THR A 81 6.10 -9.64 -0.33
N ARG A 82 6.32 -8.32 -0.36
CA ARG A 82 6.30 -7.48 0.84
C ARG A 82 4.90 -7.13 1.32
N PHE A 83 3.98 -6.82 0.40
CA PHE A 83 2.66 -6.25 0.70
C PHE A 83 1.49 -7.14 0.31
N ASN A 84 1.73 -8.27 -0.38
CA ASN A 84 0.70 -9.10 -0.99
C ASN A 84 -0.23 -8.29 -1.94
N CYS A 85 0.34 -7.31 -2.64
CA CYS A 85 -0.40 -6.44 -3.56
C CYS A 85 -0.12 -6.76 -5.03
N THR A 86 -0.95 -6.23 -5.90
CA THR A 86 -0.65 -6.13 -7.34
C THR A 86 0.08 -4.84 -7.63
N ALA A 87 1.01 -4.87 -8.59
CA ALA A 87 1.77 -3.70 -9.01
C ALA A 87 2.06 -3.74 -10.51
N THR A 88 2.16 -2.56 -11.12
CA THR A 88 2.41 -2.42 -12.57
C THR A 88 3.17 -1.12 -12.85
N PHE A 89 4.10 -1.20 -13.79
CA PHE A 89 4.56 -0.05 -14.56
C PHE A 89 3.86 -0.04 -15.91
N PHE A 90 3.30 1.09 -16.27
CA PHE A 90 2.83 1.37 -17.62
C PHE A 90 3.80 2.29 -18.33
N SER A 91 3.99 2.11 -19.64
CA SER A 91 4.67 3.05 -20.51
C SER A 91 3.65 3.78 -21.38
N LYS A 92 3.86 5.06 -21.60
CA LYS A 92 3.03 5.85 -22.51
C LYS A 92 3.35 5.49 -23.97
N LYS A 93 2.30 5.20 -24.76
CA LYS A 93 2.40 4.95 -26.21
C LYS A 93 1.28 5.73 -26.92
N GLY A 94 1.63 6.87 -27.49
CA GLY A 94 0.63 7.82 -27.99
C GLY A 94 -0.26 8.33 -26.86
N THR A 95 -1.56 8.06 -26.94
CA THR A 95 -2.54 8.37 -25.89
C THR A 95 -2.67 7.26 -24.86
N ASP A 96 -2.23 6.03 -25.15
CA ASP A 96 -2.42 4.87 -24.29
C ASP A 96 -1.32 4.73 -23.25
N PHE A 97 -1.66 4.11 -22.13
CA PHE A 97 -0.72 3.61 -21.12
C PHE A 97 -0.73 2.08 -21.17
N VAL A 98 0.36 1.50 -21.67
CA VAL A 98 0.51 0.05 -21.90
C VAL A 98 1.25 -0.59 -20.75
N ARG A 99 0.74 -1.69 -20.17
CA ARG A 99 1.43 -2.49 -19.15
C ARG A 99 2.70 -3.09 -19.70
N ILE A 100 3.83 -2.77 -19.09
CA ILE A 100 5.15 -3.23 -19.52
C ILE A 100 5.87 -4.09 -18.50
N SER A 101 5.53 -3.94 -17.22
CA SER A 101 5.99 -4.74 -16.10
C SER A 101 4.86 -4.87 -15.11
N THR A 102 4.46 -6.10 -14.74
CA THR A 102 3.30 -6.32 -13.87
C THR A 102 3.33 -7.69 -13.21
N ASN A 103 2.75 -7.79 -12.03
CA ASN A 103 2.39 -9.04 -11.37
C ASN A 103 0.86 -9.31 -11.40
N VAL A 104 0.08 -8.43 -12.06
CA VAL A 104 -1.34 -8.71 -12.35
C VAL A 104 -1.39 -9.86 -13.36
N LEU A 105 -2.24 -10.84 -13.09
CA LEU A 105 -2.43 -12.00 -13.97
C LEU A 105 -3.75 -11.90 -14.73
N ASN A 106 -3.74 -12.32 -15.98
CA ASN A 106 -4.88 -12.59 -16.83
C ASN A 106 -4.75 -14.02 -17.37
N ASP A 107 -5.69 -14.89 -17.04
CA ASP A 107 -5.67 -16.31 -17.41
C ASP A 107 -4.33 -17.01 -17.10
N GLY A 108 -3.79 -16.73 -15.89
CA GLY A 108 -2.54 -17.33 -15.41
C GLY A 108 -1.26 -16.66 -15.96
N ASN A 109 -1.35 -15.79 -16.94
CA ASN A 109 -0.20 -15.06 -17.50
C ASN A 109 -0.14 -13.62 -17.00
N ARG A 110 1.05 -13.01 -16.97
CA ARG A 110 1.17 -11.58 -16.68
C ARG A 110 0.44 -10.77 -17.74
N ALA A 111 -0.39 -9.82 -17.30
CA ALA A 111 -1.25 -9.00 -18.17
C ALA A 111 -0.45 -7.94 -18.99
N VAL A 112 0.80 -8.26 -19.37
CA VAL A 112 1.66 -7.40 -20.18
C VAL A 112 1.01 -7.13 -21.52
N GLY A 113 1.11 -5.89 -22.03
CA GLY A 113 0.52 -5.45 -23.28
C GLY A 113 -0.92 -4.97 -23.19
N THR A 114 -1.62 -5.19 -22.06
CA THR A 114 -2.95 -4.60 -21.85
C THR A 114 -2.83 -3.10 -21.54
N ILE A 115 -3.88 -2.34 -21.84
CA ILE A 115 -3.91 -0.89 -21.62
C ILE A 115 -4.65 -0.52 -20.33
N LEU A 116 -4.30 0.62 -19.76
CA LEU A 116 -5.11 1.28 -18.75
C LEU A 116 -6.42 1.73 -19.42
N ASP A 117 -7.56 1.41 -18.79
CA ASP A 117 -8.88 1.74 -19.33
C ASP A 117 -8.99 3.24 -19.62
N PRO A 118 -9.12 3.65 -20.90
CA PRO A 118 -9.19 5.06 -21.30
C PRO A 118 -10.46 5.76 -20.82
N ASN A 119 -11.51 5.01 -20.46
CA ASN A 119 -12.76 5.52 -19.91
C ASN A 119 -12.78 5.52 -18.38
N GLY A 120 -11.75 4.97 -17.74
CA GLY A 120 -11.66 4.83 -16.29
C GLY A 120 -11.23 6.13 -15.60
N PRO A 121 -11.55 6.28 -14.30
CA PRO A 121 -11.20 7.47 -13.53
C PRO A 121 -9.70 7.65 -13.35
N ALA A 122 -8.92 6.56 -13.30
CA ALA A 122 -7.46 6.61 -13.23
C ALA A 122 -6.86 7.24 -14.48
N TYR A 123 -7.30 6.84 -15.67
CA TYR A 123 -6.84 7.45 -16.92
C TYR A 123 -7.16 8.95 -16.96
N ALA A 124 -8.39 9.33 -16.57
CA ALA A 124 -8.83 10.73 -16.55
C ALA A 124 -7.96 11.60 -15.62
N ALA A 125 -7.56 11.09 -14.45
CA ALA A 125 -6.69 11.79 -13.52
C ALA A 125 -5.25 11.88 -14.03
N ILE A 126 -4.68 10.76 -14.49
CA ILE A 126 -3.31 10.68 -15.01
C ILE A 126 -3.13 11.60 -16.23
N SER A 127 -4.08 11.60 -17.16
CA SER A 127 -4.00 12.45 -18.38
C SER A 127 -3.96 13.94 -18.06
N LYS A 128 -4.45 14.35 -16.89
CA LYS A 128 -4.37 15.73 -16.38
C LYS A 128 -3.13 15.97 -15.50
N GLY A 129 -2.26 14.98 -15.37
CA GLY A 129 -1.03 15.08 -14.56
C GLY A 129 -1.20 14.82 -13.07
N GLY A 130 -2.41 14.41 -12.65
CA GLY A 130 -2.76 14.08 -11.25
C GLY A 130 -2.64 12.59 -10.95
N ALA A 131 -2.72 12.26 -9.66
CA ALA A 131 -2.85 10.89 -9.15
C ALA A 131 -4.31 10.49 -9.03
N PHE A 132 -4.58 9.17 -9.01
CA PHE A 132 -5.87 8.60 -8.66
C PHE A 132 -5.70 7.58 -7.54
N TYR A 133 -6.56 7.65 -6.54
CA TYR A 133 -6.67 6.66 -5.47
C TYR A 133 -8.15 6.32 -5.25
N GLY A 134 -8.48 5.04 -5.22
CA GLY A 134 -9.85 4.57 -5.00
C GLY A 134 -10.10 3.19 -5.59
N THR A 135 -11.35 2.75 -5.48
CA THR A 135 -11.77 1.44 -5.98
C THR A 135 -11.89 1.43 -7.50
N VAL A 136 -11.30 0.42 -8.12
CA VAL A 136 -11.37 0.17 -9.58
C VAL A 136 -11.69 -1.29 -9.86
N ASP A 137 -12.19 -1.56 -11.07
CA ASP A 137 -12.27 -2.91 -11.62
C ASP A 137 -11.03 -3.18 -12.48
N ILE A 138 -10.38 -4.31 -12.24
CA ILE A 138 -9.24 -4.76 -13.04
C ILE A 138 -9.50 -6.20 -13.42
N LEU A 139 -9.77 -6.41 -14.69
CA LEU A 139 -10.04 -7.75 -15.25
C LEU A 139 -11.14 -8.49 -14.49
N GLY A 140 -12.23 -7.78 -14.14
CA GLY A 140 -13.41 -8.33 -13.46
C GLY A 140 -13.28 -8.50 -11.95
N LYS A 141 -12.23 -7.93 -11.33
CA LYS A 141 -12.02 -7.95 -9.88
C LYS A 141 -11.91 -6.55 -9.31
N LYS A 142 -12.48 -6.32 -8.13
CA LYS A 142 -12.41 -5.05 -7.43
C LYS A 142 -11.10 -4.91 -6.66
N TYR A 143 -10.45 -3.76 -6.82
CA TYR A 143 -9.23 -3.39 -6.09
C TYR A 143 -9.36 -2.02 -5.46
N GLU A 144 -8.86 -1.87 -4.25
CA GLU A 144 -8.47 -0.55 -3.76
C GLU A 144 -7.10 -0.26 -4.37
N ALA A 145 -6.98 0.83 -5.13
CA ALA A 145 -5.85 1.06 -6.01
C ALA A 145 -5.34 2.50 -6.00
N GLY A 146 -4.07 2.65 -6.32
CA GLY A 146 -3.41 3.92 -6.57
C GLY A 146 -2.74 3.92 -7.94
N TYR A 147 -2.86 5.04 -8.63
CA TYR A 147 -2.17 5.34 -9.89
C TYR A 147 -1.48 6.69 -9.77
N GLU A 148 -0.20 6.74 -10.10
CA GLU A 148 0.56 7.99 -10.14
C GLU A 148 1.35 8.12 -11.43
N PRO A 149 1.48 9.35 -12.00
CA PRO A 149 2.22 9.54 -13.22
C PRO A 149 3.73 9.36 -13.01
N VAL A 150 4.39 8.66 -13.93
CA VAL A 150 5.84 8.71 -14.08
C VAL A 150 6.17 9.90 -14.98
N LYS A 151 6.92 10.86 -14.46
CA LYS A 151 7.31 12.09 -15.19
C LYS A 151 8.82 12.09 -15.44
N ASN A 152 9.23 12.50 -16.64
CA ASN A 152 10.64 12.73 -16.96
C ASN A 152 11.13 14.07 -16.37
N ALA A 153 12.40 14.40 -16.56
CA ALA A 153 13.00 15.65 -16.08
C ALA A 153 12.35 16.92 -16.63
N ALA A 154 11.67 16.84 -17.79
CA ALA A 154 10.91 17.95 -18.36
C ALA A 154 9.48 18.07 -17.79
N GLY A 155 9.09 17.17 -16.87
CA GLY A 155 7.75 17.13 -16.28
C GLY A 155 6.70 16.45 -17.15
N GLU A 156 7.09 15.85 -18.28
CA GLU A 156 6.20 15.14 -19.18
C GLU A 156 5.85 13.76 -18.64
N ILE A 157 4.58 13.35 -18.78
CA ILE A 157 4.12 12.03 -18.37
C ILE A 157 4.58 11.01 -19.42
N ILE A 158 5.45 10.09 -19.00
CA ILE A 158 6.04 9.03 -19.83
C ILE A 158 5.57 7.63 -19.43
N GLY A 159 4.85 7.52 -18.33
CA GLY A 159 4.33 6.24 -17.81
C GLY A 159 3.43 6.43 -16.60
N VAL A 160 3.07 5.32 -15.97
CA VAL A 160 2.23 5.30 -14.76
C VAL A 160 2.73 4.20 -13.82
N TYR A 161 2.82 4.53 -12.53
CA TYR A 161 2.89 3.58 -11.44
C TYR A 161 1.49 3.10 -11.07
N TYR A 162 1.33 1.84 -10.76
CA TYR A 162 0.10 1.27 -10.21
C TYR A 162 0.40 0.32 -9.08
N VAL A 163 -0.40 0.42 -8.03
CA VAL A 163 -0.48 -0.54 -6.92
C VAL A 163 -1.95 -0.80 -6.60
N GLY A 164 -2.32 -2.04 -6.28
CA GLY A 164 -3.69 -2.38 -5.89
C GLY A 164 -3.77 -3.56 -4.94
N PHE A 165 -4.70 -3.47 -4.01
CA PHE A 165 -5.08 -4.55 -3.10
C PHE A 165 -6.44 -5.09 -3.51
N LEU A 166 -6.54 -6.40 -3.68
CA LEU A 166 -7.79 -7.08 -4.02
C LEU A 166 -8.78 -6.89 -2.87
N LEU A 167 -9.97 -6.41 -3.17
CA LEU A 167 -11.09 -6.36 -2.23
C LEU A 167 -11.81 -7.70 -2.23
N GLU A 168 -12.13 -8.23 -1.03
CA GLU A 168 -12.89 -9.47 -0.84
C GLU A 168 -14.37 -9.27 -1.18
#